data_9e86c1f9b692dc15396c8f7b0d4bc8b0
#
_entry.id   9e86c1f9b692dc15396c8f7b0d4bc8b0
#
_cell.length_a   1.000
_cell.length_b   1.000
_cell.length_c   1.000
_cell.angle_alpha   90.00
_cell.angle_beta   90.00
_cell.angle_gamma   90.00
#
_symmetry.space_group_name_H-M   'P 1'
#
loop_
_entity.id
_entity.type
_entity.pdbx_description
1 polymer ?
#
loop_
_entity_poly.entity_id
_entity_poly.type
_entity_poly.pdbx_seq_one_letter_code
_entity_poly.pdbx_strand_id
1 'polypeptide(L)'
;MSSRQKTITEFMIEGQRRYPQATGDFTALLNHVRLACKRISFIVGRGALAGAHGSADATNVQGETQMKLDVISNDIFLRTSEYGGNLAGMVSEELEEPYQIPEEYPLGQYLLCFDPLDGSSNIDINAPVGSIFSVLKAPNGAQAPTKED
;
A
#
# COMPACT_ATOMS: atom_id res chain seq x y z
N MET A 1 -30.10 16.74 -6.93
CA MET A 1 -29.60 16.35 -5.57
C MET A 1 -28.12 16.10 -5.70
N SER A 2 -27.29 16.96 -5.10
CA SER A 2 -25.84 16.73 -5.06
C SER A 2 -25.57 15.47 -4.23
N SER A 3 -25.04 14.41 -4.83
CA SER A 3 -24.61 13.23 -4.08
C SER A 3 -23.47 13.66 -3.17
N ARG A 4 -23.72 13.67 -1.85
CA ARG A 4 -22.68 13.92 -0.85
C ARG A 4 -21.54 12.92 -1.07
N GLN A 5 -20.33 13.39 -1.33
CA GLN A 5 -19.15 12.54 -1.43
C GLN A 5 -18.88 11.89 -0.06
N LYS A 6 -18.82 10.56 -0.04
CA LYS A 6 -18.46 9.81 1.17
C LYS A 6 -16.96 9.72 1.32
N THR A 7 -16.48 9.84 2.53
CA THR A 7 -15.09 9.48 2.84
C THR A 7 -14.93 7.97 2.83
N ILE A 8 -13.70 7.47 2.61
CA ILE A 8 -13.40 6.03 2.72
C ILE A 8 -13.76 5.49 4.12
N THR A 9 -13.54 6.27 5.16
CA THR A 9 -13.89 5.88 6.55
C THR A 9 -15.39 5.70 6.71
N GLU A 10 -16.20 6.62 6.17
CA GLU A 10 -17.67 6.54 6.21
C GLU A 10 -18.16 5.30 5.44
N PHE A 11 -17.59 5.04 4.27
CA PHE A 11 -17.86 3.86 3.47
C PHE A 11 -17.55 2.55 4.22
N MET A 12 -16.38 2.48 4.87
CA MET A 12 -15.98 1.30 5.65
C MET A 12 -16.89 1.04 6.83
N ILE A 13 -17.25 2.09 7.59
CA ILE A 13 -18.16 1.96 8.76
C ILE A 13 -19.54 1.47 8.30
N GLU A 14 -20.08 2.03 7.23
CA GLU A 14 -21.38 1.58 6.69
C GLU A 14 -21.31 0.14 6.17
N GLY A 15 -20.21 -0.24 5.52
CA GLY A 15 -19.96 -1.61 5.05
C GLY A 15 -19.92 -2.59 6.23
N GLN A 16 -19.16 -2.27 7.27
CA GLN A 16 -18.99 -3.13 8.44
C GLN A 16 -20.32 -3.40 9.19
N ARG A 17 -21.22 -2.42 9.23
CA ARG A 17 -22.55 -2.61 9.83
C ARG A 17 -23.39 -3.72 9.21
N ARG A 18 -23.09 -4.10 7.95
CA ARG A 18 -23.77 -5.19 7.24
C ARG A 18 -23.26 -6.57 7.63
N TYR A 19 -22.12 -6.62 8.34
CA TYR A 19 -21.44 -7.85 8.75
C TYR A 19 -21.18 -7.82 10.27
N PRO A 20 -22.19 -8.08 11.12
CA PRO A 20 -22.05 -7.97 12.58
C PRO A 20 -20.95 -8.85 13.19
N GLN A 21 -20.59 -9.95 12.49
CA GLN A 21 -19.52 -10.88 12.88
C GLN A 21 -18.12 -10.45 12.41
N ALA A 22 -17.98 -9.32 11.70
CA ALA A 22 -16.69 -8.85 11.23
C ALA A 22 -15.80 -8.41 12.41
N THR A 23 -14.56 -8.92 12.44
CA THR A 23 -13.58 -8.61 13.49
C THR A 23 -13.06 -7.17 13.43
N GLY A 24 -13.17 -6.50 12.29
CA GLY A 24 -12.60 -5.19 12.04
C GLY A 24 -11.21 -5.20 11.40
N ASP A 25 -10.58 -6.36 11.25
CA ASP A 25 -9.22 -6.50 10.71
C ASP A 25 -9.08 -5.92 9.31
N PHE A 26 -10.07 -6.18 8.43
CA PHE A 26 -10.09 -5.60 7.10
C PHE A 26 -10.20 -4.06 7.14
N THR A 27 -11.02 -3.53 8.05
CA THR A 27 -11.16 -2.08 8.24
C THR A 27 -9.87 -1.46 8.76
N ALA A 28 -9.17 -2.14 9.68
CA ALA A 28 -7.87 -1.72 10.18
C ALA A 28 -6.83 -1.67 9.05
N LEU A 29 -6.75 -2.74 8.24
CA LEU A 29 -5.85 -2.80 7.07
C LEU A 29 -6.12 -1.66 6.09
N LEU A 30 -7.39 -1.40 5.72
CA LEU A 30 -7.73 -0.29 4.83
C LEU A 30 -7.37 1.09 5.42
N ASN A 31 -7.37 1.23 6.75
CA ASN A 31 -6.88 2.46 7.38
C ASN A 31 -5.36 2.63 7.23
N HIS A 32 -4.59 1.55 7.28
CA HIS A 32 -3.15 1.60 7.01
C HIS A 32 -2.87 1.99 5.55
N VAL A 33 -3.55 1.37 4.59
CA VAL A 33 -3.45 1.74 3.17
C VAL A 33 -3.81 3.22 2.97
N ARG A 34 -4.91 3.68 3.57
CA ARG A 34 -5.31 5.09 3.51
C ARG A 34 -4.24 6.02 4.08
N LEU A 35 -3.59 5.62 5.16
CA LEU A 35 -2.50 6.41 5.76
C LEU A 35 -1.29 6.46 4.82
N ALA A 36 -0.91 5.33 4.22
CA ALA A 36 0.16 5.26 3.24
C ALA A 36 -0.12 6.21 2.05
N CYS A 37 -1.28 6.10 1.42
CA CYS A 37 -1.68 6.99 0.31
C CYS A 37 -1.65 8.47 0.69
N LYS A 38 -2.07 8.85 1.91
CA LYS A 38 -2.00 10.24 2.38
C LYS A 38 -0.56 10.73 2.50
N ARG A 39 0.35 9.91 3.02
CA ARG A 39 1.77 10.25 3.16
C ARG A 39 2.43 10.41 1.79
N ILE A 40 2.14 9.50 0.85
CA ILE A 40 2.64 9.56 -0.53
C ILE A 40 2.13 10.82 -1.20
N SER A 41 0.82 11.07 -1.17
CA SER A 41 0.21 12.29 -1.75
C SER A 41 0.84 13.57 -1.20
N PHE A 42 1.16 13.60 0.09
CA PHE A 42 1.82 14.75 0.72
C PHE A 42 3.25 14.95 0.19
N ILE A 43 4.02 13.87 -0.01
CA ILE A 43 5.39 13.93 -0.53
C ILE A 43 5.38 14.31 -2.01
N VAL A 44 4.52 13.68 -2.81
CA VAL A 44 4.34 14.01 -4.24
C VAL A 44 3.98 15.49 -4.41
N GLY A 45 3.04 16.00 -3.61
CA GLY A 45 2.62 17.40 -3.68
C GLY A 45 3.69 18.42 -3.26
N ARG A 46 4.73 17.98 -2.55
CA ARG A 46 5.89 18.82 -2.19
C ARG A 46 7.02 18.77 -3.21
N GLY A 47 7.06 17.74 -4.03
CA GLY A 47 8.00 17.61 -5.14
C GLY A 47 9.45 17.88 -4.76
N ALA A 48 10.09 18.78 -5.49
CA ALA A 48 11.50 19.15 -5.32
C ALA A 48 11.83 19.65 -3.89
N LEU A 49 10.90 20.28 -3.20
CA LEU A 49 11.09 20.77 -1.82
C LEU A 49 11.28 19.62 -0.80
N ALA A 50 10.78 18.45 -1.10
CA ALA A 50 10.96 17.25 -0.26
C ALA A 50 12.22 16.46 -0.64
N GLY A 51 12.99 16.91 -1.63
CA GLY A 51 14.15 16.19 -2.17
C GLY A 51 13.78 14.86 -2.84
N ALA A 52 12.53 14.73 -3.27
CA ALA A 52 11.96 13.48 -3.78
C ALA A 52 12.05 13.33 -5.30
N HIS A 53 12.52 14.37 -6.02
CA HIS A 53 12.74 14.30 -7.46
C HIS A 53 14.10 13.72 -7.81
N GLY A 54 14.14 12.98 -8.90
CA GLY A 54 15.34 12.37 -9.47
C GLY A 54 15.30 10.83 -9.41
N SER A 55 16.15 10.22 -10.19
CA SER A 55 16.28 8.75 -10.26
C SER A 55 17.03 8.21 -9.04
N ALA A 56 16.60 7.07 -8.53
CA ALA A 56 17.43 6.22 -7.68
C ALA A 56 18.40 5.41 -8.59
N ASP A 57 19.55 5.01 -8.05
CA ASP A 57 20.52 4.18 -8.79
C ASP A 57 20.12 2.69 -8.84
N ALA A 58 18.86 2.40 -8.56
CA ALA A 58 18.30 1.05 -8.57
C ALA A 58 17.31 0.86 -9.74
N THR A 59 17.16 -0.34 -10.18
CA THR A 59 16.14 -0.76 -11.15
C THR A 59 15.17 -1.72 -10.49
N ASN A 60 13.90 -1.65 -10.88
CA ASN A 60 12.88 -2.60 -10.43
C ASN A 60 12.98 -3.93 -11.20
N VAL A 61 12.14 -4.92 -10.84
CA VAL A 61 12.10 -6.25 -11.45
C VAL A 61 11.79 -6.24 -12.96
N GLN A 62 11.13 -5.20 -13.46
CA GLN A 62 10.86 -5.02 -14.89
C GLN A 62 12.05 -4.39 -15.62
N GLY A 63 13.14 -4.07 -14.92
CA GLY A 63 14.35 -3.49 -15.49
C GLY A 63 14.26 -1.99 -15.78
N GLU A 64 13.20 -1.34 -15.33
CA GLU A 64 13.04 0.12 -15.43
C GLU A 64 13.87 0.82 -14.35
N THR A 65 14.39 2.00 -14.66
CA THR A 65 15.08 2.82 -13.66
C THR A 65 14.08 3.32 -12.62
N GLN A 66 14.30 2.92 -11.38
CA GLN A 66 13.42 3.26 -10.27
C GLN A 66 13.55 4.73 -9.91
N MET A 67 12.42 5.41 -9.85
CA MET A 67 12.37 6.80 -9.41
C MET A 67 12.54 6.89 -7.89
N LYS A 68 13.16 7.95 -7.42
CA LYS A 68 13.35 8.16 -5.97
C LYS A 68 12.03 8.15 -5.21
N LEU A 69 10.94 8.62 -5.82
CA LEU A 69 9.60 8.60 -5.23
C LEU A 69 9.03 7.19 -5.13
N ASP A 70 9.35 6.29 -6.06
CA ASP A 70 8.92 4.88 -6.01
C ASP A 70 9.52 4.20 -4.78
N VAL A 71 10.82 4.37 -4.56
CA VAL A 71 11.53 3.85 -3.38
C VAL A 71 10.90 4.36 -2.08
N ILE A 72 10.66 5.68 -1.99
CA ILE A 72 10.05 6.30 -0.81
C ILE A 72 8.62 5.82 -0.61
N SER A 73 7.84 5.70 -1.68
CA SER A 73 6.44 5.28 -1.63
C SER A 73 6.33 3.82 -1.21
N ASN A 74 7.21 2.96 -1.72
CA ASN A 74 7.30 1.57 -1.32
C ASN A 74 7.60 1.44 0.19
N ASP A 75 8.63 2.11 0.70
CA ASP A 75 8.96 2.11 2.14
C ASP A 75 7.78 2.59 3.00
N ILE A 76 7.06 3.62 2.55
CA ILE A 76 5.86 4.11 3.24
C ILE A 76 4.78 3.03 3.33
N PHE A 77 4.48 2.31 2.23
CA PHE A 77 3.47 1.24 2.25
C PHE A 77 3.87 0.11 3.18
N LEU A 78 5.10 -0.38 3.07
CA LEU A 78 5.63 -1.45 3.91
C LEU A 78 5.53 -1.08 5.40
N ARG A 79 6.19 0.01 5.79
CA ARG A 79 6.25 0.44 7.21
C ARG A 79 4.91 0.87 7.80
N THR A 80 3.98 1.34 6.97
CA THR A 80 2.65 1.72 7.46
C THR A 80 1.76 0.50 7.68
N SER A 81 2.04 -0.62 7.02
CA SER A 81 1.17 -1.79 7.00
C SER A 81 1.69 -2.99 7.81
N GLU A 82 3.01 -3.12 8.01
CA GLU A 82 3.66 -4.30 8.62
C GLU A 82 3.27 -4.55 10.08
N TYR A 83 3.12 -3.50 10.89
CA TYR A 83 2.92 -3.62 12.34
C TYR A 83 1.50 -3.92 12.77
N GLY A 84 0.54 -3.90 11.84
CA GLY A 84 -0.91 -3.90 12.17
C GLY A 84 -1.49 -5.24 12.59
N GLY A 85 -0.75 -6.36 12.43
CA GLY A 85 -1.24 -7.69 12.75
C GLY A 85 -2.35 -8.21 11.83
N ASN A 86 -2.58 -7.55 10.70
CA ASN A 86 -3.64 -7.90 9.77
C ASN A 86 -3.12 -8.69 8.56
N LEU A 87 -1.80 -8.64 8.30
CA LEU A 87 -1.16 -9.18 7.11
C LEU A 87 -0.36 -10.46 7.41
N ALA A 88 -0.44 -11.43 6.51
CA ALA A 88 0.49 -12.55 6.44
C ALA A 88 1.75 -12.19 5.65
N GLY A 89 1.65 -11.25 4.70
CA GLY A 89 2.74 -10.77 3.88
C GLY A 89 2.27 -9.71 2.91
N MET A 90 3.23 -9.14 2.16
CA MET A 90 2.95 -8.13 1.14
C MET A 90 3.70 -8.46 -0.16
N VAL A 91 3.11 -8.06 -1.28
CA VAL A 91 3.73 -8.12 -2.62
C VAL A 91 3.69 -6.72 -3.19
N SER A 92 4.86 -6.17 -3.47
CA SER A 92 5.00 -4.86 -4.09
C SER A 92 5.49 -5.01 -5.52
N GLU A 93 5.05 -4.15 -6.42
CA GLU A 93 5.59 -4.02 -7.77
C GLU A 93 7.08 -3.69 -7.74
N GLU A 94 7.54 -2.98 -6.71
CA GLU A 94 8.91 -2.53 -6.52
C GLU A 94 9.85 -3.58 -5.93
N LEU A 95 9.36 -4.78 -5.61
CA LEU A 95 10.13 -5.85 -4.98
C LEU A 95 10.11 -7.12 -5.81
N GLU A 96 11.25 -7.77 -5.96
CA GLU A 96 11.39 -9.05 -6.65
C GLU A 96 10.75 -10.22 -5.87
N GLU A 97 10.80 -10.15 -4.54
CA GLU A 97 10.32 -11.18 -3.64
C GLU A 97 9.19 -10.65 -2.75
N PRO A 98 8.26 -11.52 -2.33
CA PRO A 98 7.25 -11.15 -1.35
C PRO A 98 7.89 -10.63 -0.06
N TYR A 99 7.38 -9.52 0.44
CA TYR A 99 7.83 -8.94 1.71
C TYR A 99 7.26 -9.73 2.88
N GLN A 100 8.15 -10.31 3.68
CA GLN A 100 7.80 -11.02 4.89
C GLN A 100 7.59 -10.02 6.03
N ILE A 101 6.51 -10.21 6.79
CA ILE A 101 6.26 -9.40 7.98
C ILE A 101 7.37 -9.71 9.02
N PRO A 102 8.03 -8.69 9.60
CA PRO A 102 9.05 -8.89 10.62
C PRO A 102 8.53 -9.73 11.81
N GLU A 103 9.40 -10.59 12.35
CA GLU A 103 9.05 -11.55 13.42
C GLU A 103 8.50 -10.88 14.70
N GLU A 104 8.83 -9.60 14.93
CA GLU A 104 8.32 -8.80 16.04
C GLU A 104 6.84 -8.45 15.94
N TYR A 105 6.23 -8.59 14.75
CA TYR A 105 4.83 -8.28 14.52
C TYR A 105 4.00 -9.55 14.32
N PRO A 106 2.76 -9.57 14.83
CA PRO A 106 1.88 -10.72 14.64
C PRO A 106 1.44 -10.82 13.17
N LEU A 107 1.33 -12.04 12.67
CA LEU A 107 0.77 -12.31 11.35
C LEU A 107 -0.76 -12.28 11.38
N GLY A 108 -1.35 -11.82 10.28
CA GLY A 108 -2.80 -11.75 10.07
C GLY A 108 -3.30 -12.64 8.93
N GLN A 109 -4.54 -12.40 8.51
CA GLN A 109 -5.25 -13.26 7.55
C GLN A 109 -5.25 -12.74 6.12
N TYR A 110 -4.59 -11.61 5.83
CA TYR A 110 -4.63 -10.98 4.53
C TYR A 110 -3.26 -10.89 3.89
N LEU A 111 -3.27 -10.89 2.55
CA LEU A 111 -2.14 -10.49 1.71
C LEU A 111 -2.47 -9.14 1.11
N LEU A 112 -1.49 -8.24 1.06
CA LEU A 112 -1.61 -6.93 0.41
C LEU A 112 -0.69 -6.91 -0.81
N CYS A 113 -1.28 -6.86 -2.01
CA CYS A 113 -0.55 -6.65 -3.26
C CYS A 113 -0.72 -5.19 -3.66
N PHE A 114 0.36 -4.50 -4.04
CA PHE A 114 0.26 -3.08 -4.36
C PHE A 114 1.35 -2.60 -5.32
N ASP A 115 0.98 -1.59 -6.10
CA ASP A 115 1.86 -0.64 -6.75
C ASP A 115 1.76 0.66 -5.95
N PRO A 116 2.83 1.08 -5.27
CA PRO A 116 2.78 2.22 -4.37
C PRO A 116 2.56 3.55 -5.11
N LEU A 117 3.06 3.66 -6.35
CA LEU A 117 3.03 4.89 -7.11
C LEU A 117 2.96 4.65 -8.63
N ASP A 118 1.82 4.11 -9.09
CA ASP A 118 1.55 3.92 -10.52
C ASP A 118 1.61 5.24 -11.27
N GLY A 119 2.34 5.22 -12.39
CA GLY A 119 2.57 6.39 -13.23
C GLY A 119 3.64 7.36 -12.71
N SER A 120 4.57 6.92 -11.87
CA SER A 120 5.65 7.76 -11.32
C SER A 120 6.46 8.50 -12.37
N SER A 121 6.65 7.93 -13.56
CA SER A 121 7.28 8.59 -14.72
C SER A 121 6.54 9.85 -15.20
N ASN A 122 5.29 10.04 -14.81
CA ASN A 122 4.47 11.20 -15.16
C ASN A 122 4.68 12.40 -14.24
N ILE A 123 5.39 12.24 -13.13
CA ILE A 123 5.53 13.28 -12.10
C ILE A 123 6.24 14.52 -12.64
N ASP A 124 7.29 14.33 -13.43
CA ASP A 124 8.09 15.43 -13.98
C ASP A 124 7.30 16.32 -14.95
N ILE A 125 6.25 15.77 -15.55
CA ILE A 125 5.33 16.53 -16.43
C ILE A 125 4.02 16.90 -15.74
N ASN A 126 3.95 16.71 -14.43
CA ASN A 126 2.78 17.00 -13.60
C ASN A 126 1.49 16.30 -14.10
N ALA A 127 1.61 15.09 -14.60
CA ALA A 127 0.47 14.24 -14.97
C ALA A 127 -0.02 13.40 -13.77
N PRO A 128 -1.22 12.82 -13.84
CA PRO A 128 -1.78 12.05 -12.75
C PRO A 128 -0.94 10.83 -12.38
N VAL A 129 -0.86 10.56 -11.07
CA VAL A 129 -0.28 9.36 -10.47
C VAL A 129 -1.26 8.77 -9.47
N GLY A 130 -1.10 7.50 -9.11
CA GLY A 130 -1.98 6.84 -8.16
C GLY A 130 -1.29 5.71 -7.43
N SER A 131 -1.94 5.20 -6.38
CA SER A 131 -1.59 3.94 -5.76
C SER A 131 -2.63 2.89 -6.12
N ILE A 132 -2.20 1.71 -6.55
CA ILE A 132 -3.08 0.59 -6.87
C ILE A 132 -2.86 -0.50 -5.83
N PHE A 133 -3.92 -1.10 -5.32
CA PHE A 133 -3.78 -2.19 -4.36
C PHE A 133 -4.90 -3.23 -4.47
N SER A 134 -4.59 -4.44 -4.04
CA SER A 134 -5.51 -5.56 -3.88
C SER A 134 -5.31 -6.20 -2.52
N VAL A 135 -6.39 -6.60 -1.88
CA VAL A 135 -6.36 -7.34 -0.61
C VAL A 135 -6.94 -8.72 -0.86
N LEU A 136 -6.15 -9.73 -0.60
CA LEU A 136 -6.52 -11.13 -0.72
C LEU A 136 -6.58 -11.76 0.66
N LYS A 137 -7.39 -12.81 0.81
CA LYS A 137 -7.34 -13.65 2.00
C LYS A 137 -6.17 -14.62 1.85
N ALA A 138 -5.29 -14.66 2.86
CA ALA A 138 -4.17 -15.58 2.83
C ALA A 138 -4.67 -17.05 2.84
N PRO A 139 -4.21 -17.90 1.91
CA PRO A 139 -4.71 -19.26 1.75
C PRO A 139 -4.44 -20.13 2.99
N ASN A 140 -3.30 -19.90 3.63
CA ASN A 140 -2.85 -20.63 4.82
C ASN A 140 -3.14 -19.89 6.14
N GLY A 141 -4.04 -18.88 6.10
CA GLY A 141 -4.35 -18.05 7.25
C GLY A 141 -3.17 -17.15 7.67
N ALA A 142 -2.94 -17.04 8.98
CA ALA A 142 -1.87 -16.21 9.54
C ALA A 142 -0.50 -16.93 9.46
N GLN A 143 -0.06 -17.28 8.27
CA GLN A 143 1.25 -17.86 7.97
C GLN A 143 1.97 -17.02 6.91
N ALA A 144 3.30 -16.98 6.99
CA ALA A 144 4.08 -16.28 5.99
C ALA A 144 3.85 -16.86 4.58
N PRO A 145 3.64 -16.01 3.56
CA PRO A 145 3.42 -16.47 2.19
C PRO A 145 4.68 -17.13 1.63
N THR A 146 4.46 -18.07 0.72
CA THR A 146 5.51 -18.66 -0.11
C THR A 146 5.38 -18.15 -1.54
N LYS A 147 6.38 -18.44 -2.40
CA LYS A 147 6.30 -18.08 -3.83
C LYS A 147 5.16 -18.77 -4.58
N GLU A 148 4.57 -19.81 -4.01
CA GLU A 148 3.50 -20.59 -4.61
C GLU A 148 2.10 -20.09 -4.19
N ASP A 149 2.02 -19.19 -3.21
CA ASP A 149 0.79 -18.55 -2.73
C ASP A 149 0.41 -17.31 -3.56
#